data_6abb85863edc57986f198b4b7543bdb9
#
_entry.id   6abb85863edc57986f198b4b7543bdb9
#
_cell.length_a   1.000
_cell.length_b   1.000
_cell.length_c   1.000
_cell.angle_alpha   90.00
_cell.angle_beta   90.00
_cell.angle_gamma   90.00
#
_symmetry.space_group_name_H-M   'P 1'
#
loop_
_entity.id
_entity.type
_entity.pdbx_description
1 polymer ?
#
loop_
_entity_poly.entity_id
_entity_poly.type
_entity_poly.pdbx_seq_one_letter_code
_entity_poly.pdbx_strand_id
1 'polypeptide(L)'
;MVKEFAVVGGDLRTIKLAKILAKEGNMVYTYGLEKAEELKEIKNIIFCEKLIEAVKMVQVVIGPIPFSSDGININMPFSDGKLSIREFMHNLNAKILIAGTIAPDVYELANDEYIEIVDIMKRE
;
A
#
# COMPACT_ATOMS: atom_id res chain seq x y z
N MET A 1 -12.30 -12.78 13.99
CA MET A 1 -12.37 -11.31 13.90
C MET A 1 -11.87 -10.84 12.55
N VAL A 2 -12.66 -10.04 11.85
CA VAL A 2 -12.27 -9.49 10.56
C VAL A 2 -11.31 -8.32 10.76
N LYS A 3 -10.19 -8.35 10.05
CA LYS A 3 -9.23 -7.24 10.05
C LYS A 3 -9.34 -6.49 8.74
N GLU A 4 -8.84 -5.28 8.73
CA GLU A 4 -8.89 -4.42 7.57
C GLU A 4 -7.47 -3.97 7.19
N PHE A 5 -7.16 -4.06 5.92
CA PHE A 5 -5.88 -3.65 5.36
C PHE A 5 -6.09 -2.78 4.14
N ALA A 6 -5.17 -1.87 3.90
CA ALA A 6 -5.10 -1.17 2.62
C ALA A 6 -3.90 -1.73 1.85
N VAL A 7 -4.06 -1.90 0.55
CA VAL A 7 -2.98 -2.31 -0.35
C VAL A 7 -2.87 -1.24 -1.42
N VAL A 8 -1.75 -0.55 -1.46
CA VAL A 8 -1.55 0.58 -2.36
C VAL A 8 -0.45 0.26 -3.36
N GLY A 9 -0.79 0.26 -4.64
CA GLY A 9 0.15 0.01 -5.71
C GLY A 9 0.76 -1.39 -5.69
N GLY A 10 1.92 -1.52 -6.31
CA GLY A 10 2.68 -2.76 -6.32
C GLY A 10 2.49 -3.59 -7.58
N ASP A 11 3.26 -4.66 -7.66
CA ASP A 11 3.28 -5.57 -8.81
C ASP A 11 2.49 -6.85 -8.50
N LEU A 12 2.78 -7.93 -9.26
CA LEU A 12 2.09 -9.20 -9.10
C LEU A 12 2.21 -9.79 -7.69
N ARG A 13 3.30 -9.51 -6.98
CA ARG A 13 3.48 -10.01 -5.61
C ARG A 13 2.48 -9.34 -4.67
N THR A 14 2.25 -8.06 -4.86
CA THR A 14 1.29 -7.30 -4.05
C THR A 14 -0.14 -7.74 -4.36
N ILE A 15 -0.44 -8.00 -5.64
CA ILE A 15 -1.74 -8.52 -6.04
C ILE A 15 -1.99 -9.88 -5.39
N LYS A 16 -0.99 -10.75 -5.40
CA LYS A 16 -1.11 -12.06 -4.77
C LYS A 16 -1.34 -11.95 -3.27
N LEU A 17 -0.66 -11.02 -2.62
CA LEU A 17 -0.84 -10.79 -1.19
C LEU A 17 -2.26 -10.31 -0.89
N ALA A 18 -2.79 -9.40 -1.71
CA ALA A 18 -4.16 -8.92 -1.54
C ALA A 18 -5.15 -10.07 -1.63
N LYS A 19 -4.94 -10.99 -2.58
CA LYS A 19 -5.80 -12.18 -2.72
C LYS A 19 -5.73 -13.08 -1.48
N ILE A 20 -4.52 -13.30 -0.96
CA ILE A 20 -4.33 -14.14 0.22
C ILE A 20 -5.04 -13.52 1.43
N LEU A 21 -4.87 -12.22 1.64
CA LEU A 21 -5.51 -11.53 2.75
C LEU A 21 -7.03 -11.62 2.66
N ALA A 22 -7.58 -11.40 1.47
CA ALA A 22 -9.02 -11.47 1.25
C ALA A 22 -9.54 -12.89 1.46
N LYS A 23 -8.79 -13.89 0.99
CA LYS A 23 -9.17 -15.29 1.14
C LYS A 23 -9.22 -15.72 2.59
N GLU A 24 -8.41 -15.09 3.45
CA GLU A 24 -8.41 -15.35 4.88
C GLU A 24 -9.51 -14.62 5.63
N GLY A 25 -10.37 -13.90 4.91
CA GLY A 25 -11.54 -13.24 5.50
C GLY A 25 -11.33 -11.78 5.87
N ASN A 26 -10.19 -11.20 5.51
CA ASN A 26 -9.93 -9.80 5.80
C ASN A 26 -10.57 -8.89 4.75
N MET A 27 -10.91 -7.68 5.15
CA MET A 27 -11.31 -6.64 4.21
C MET A 27 -10.05 -5.99 3.64
N VAL A 28 -10.00 -5.83 2.34
CA VAL A 28 -8.83 -5.26 1.65
C VAL A 28 -9.29 -4.09 0.80
N TYR A 29 -8.79 -2.91 1.14
CA TYR A 29 -9.06 -1.69 0.37
C TYR A 29 -7.86 -1.42 -0.53
N THR A 30 -8.08 -1.28 -1.84
CA THR A 30 -6.98 -1.09 -2.77
C THR A 30 -7.01 0.28 -3.42
N TYR A 31 -5.82 0.80 -3.70
CA TYR A 31 -5.64 2.02 -4.49
C TYR A 31 -4.44 1.82 -5.40
N GLY A 32 -4.56 2.26 -6.65
CA GLY A 32 -3.45 2.12 -7.60
C GLY A 32 -3.31 0.72 -8.17
N LEU A 33 -4.39 -0.08 -8.15
CA LEU A 33 -4.41 -1.44 -8.69
C LEU A 33 -5.61 -1.62 -9.64
N GLU A 34 -6.06 -0.56 -10.26
CA GLU A 34 -7.28 -0.60 -11.09
C GLU A 34 -7.15 -1.53 -12.31
N LYS A 35 -5.94 -1.83 -12.76
CA LYS A 35 -5.72 -2.76 -13.87
C LYS A 35 -5.56 -4.21 -13.45
N ALA A 36 -5.63 -4.49 -12.16
CA ALA A 36 -5.51 -5.85 -11.64
C ALA A 36 -6.86 -6.56 -11.75
N GLU A 37 -7.17 -7.06 -12.94
CA GLU A 37 -8.45 -7.68 -13.23
C GLU A 37 -8.81 -8.85 -12.31
N GLU A 38 -7.80 -9.60 -11.90
CA GLU A 38 -8.03 -10.78 -11.07
C GLU A 38 -8.54 -10.46 -9.67
N LEU A 39 -8.44 -9.20 -9.23
CA LEU A 39 -8.96 -8.78 -7.92
C LEU A 39 -10.43 -8.38 -7.98
N LYS A 40 -10.96 -8.09 -9.16
CA LYS A 40 -12.29 -7.47 -9.30
C LYS A 40 -13.46 -8.36 -8.92
N GLU A 41 -13.28 -9.66 -8.94
CA GLU A 41 -14.35 -10.61 -8.60
C GLU A 41 -14.33 -11.04 -7.14
N ILE A 42 -13.38 -10.55 -6.36
CA ILE A 42 -13.25 -10.95 -4.96
C ILE A 42 -14.07 -10.00 -4.10
N LYS A 43 -15.07 -10.53 -3.38
CA LYS A 43 -16.07 -9.73 -2.67
C LYS A 43 -15.50 -8.79 -1.61
N ASN A 44 -14.50 -9.23 -0.89
CA ASN A 44 -13.94 -8.43 0.22
C ASN A 44 -12.71 -7.63 -0.19
N ILE A 45 -12.52 -7.44 -1.51
CA ILE A 45 -11.56 -6.48 -2.03
C ILE A 45 -12.34 -5.30 -2.58
N ILE A 46 -12.07 -4.12 -2.05
CA ILE A 46 -12.76 -2.89 -2.43
C ILE A 46 -11.77 -1.97 -3.14
N PHE A 47 -12.07 -1.64 -4.40
CA PHE A 47 -11.25 -0.71 -5.17
C PHE A 47 -11.66 0.71 -4.82
N CYS A 48 -10.69 1.52 -4.40
CA CYS A 48 -10.94 2.91 -4.04
C CYS A 48 -10.39 3.83 -5.12
N GLU A 49 -11.15 4.87 -5.44
CA GLU A 49 -10.73 5.85 -6.45
C GLU A 49 -9.79 6.90 -5.88
N LYS A 50 -9.81 7.08 -4.56
CA LYS A 50 -8.94 8.04 -3.88
C LYS A 50 -8.14 7.33 -2.80
N LEU A 51 -6.90 7.77 -2.64
CA LEU A 51 -6.01 7.19 -1.63
C LEU A 51 -6.63 7.25 -0.23
N ILE A 52 -7.20 8.39 0.13
CA ILE A 52 -7.76 8.57 1.48
C ILE A 52 -8.88 7.56 1.77
N GLU A 53 -9.65 7.19 0.75
CA GLU A 53 -10.71 6.20 0.92
C GLU A 53 -10.15 4.82 1.26
N ALA A 54 -8.97 4.50 0.74
CA ALA A 54 -8.34 3.22 1.02
C ALA A 54 -7.73 3.18 2.41
N VAL A 55 -7.12 4.27 2.86
CA VAL A 55 -6.30 4.25 4.06
C VAL A 55 -6.98 4.75 5.33
N LYS A 56 -8.05 5.53 5.22
CA LYS A 56 -8.65 6.17 6.40
C LYS A 56 -9.21 5.20 7.44
N MET A 57 -9.65 4.03 7.01
CA MET A 57 -10.32 3.07 7.89
C MET A 57 -9.36 2.00 8.44
N VAL A 58 -8.11 2.03 8.02
CA VAL A 58 -7.16 0.97 8.38
C VAL A 58 -6.02 1.51 9.20
N GLN A 59 -5.39 0.62 9.98
CA GLN A 59 -4.17 0.95 10.71
C GLN A 59 -2.93 0.48 9.96
N VAL A 60 -3.06 -0.57 9.16
CA VAL A 60 -1.94 -1.17 8.43
C VAL A 60 -2.11 -0.95 6.94
N VAL A 61 -1.11 -0.34 6.32
CA VAL A 61 -1.07 -0.08 4.88
C VAL A 61 0.09 -0.86 4.28
N ILE A 62 -0.20 -1.62 3.24
CA ILE A 62 0.79 -2.40 2.51
C ILE A 62 1.13 -1.66 1.22
N GLY A 63 2.40 -1.31 1.08
CA GLY A 63 2.90 -0.62 -0.10
C GLY A 63 3.73 -1.53 -0.98
N PRO A 64 4.27 -0.97 -2.08
CA PRO A 64 4.99 -1.78 -3.07
C PRO A 64 6.36 -2.27 -2.63
N ILE A 65 6.86 -3.27 -3.36
CA ILE A 65 8.23 -3.78 -3.31
C ILE A 65 8.75 -3.86 -4.74
N PRO A 66 9.73 -3.08 -5.17
CA PRO A 66 10.33 -1.96 -4.45
C PRO A 66 9.32 -0.81 -4.26
N PHE A 67 9.52 -0.07 -3.21
CA PHE A 67 8.60 1.02 -2.83
C PHE A 67 8.48 2.07 -3.93
N SER A 68 9.59 2.43 -4.54
CA SER A 68 9.65 3.41 -5.61
C SER A 68 10.75 3.04 -6.60
N SER A 69 10.51 3.30 -7.89
CA SER A 69 11.51 3.09 -8.95
C SER A 69 12.26 4.37 -9.29
N ASP A 70 11.65 5.54 -9.10
CA ASP A 70 12.24 6.83 -9.46
C ASP A 70 12.63 7.70 -8.26
N GLY A 71 12.31 7.26 -7.05
CA GLY A 71 12.59 8.03 -5.85
C GLY A 71 11.61 9.16 -5.57
N ILE A 72 10.60 9.33 -6.41
CA ILE A 72 9.62 10.42 -6.32
C ILE A 72 8.21 9.88 -6.15
N ASN A 73 7.86 8.85 -6.93
CA ASN A 73 6.52 8.28 -6.95
C ASN A 73 6.50 6.86 -6.43
N ILE A 74 5.35 6.48 -5.86
CA ILE A 74 5.09 5.10 -5.45
C ILE A 74 5.03 4.22 -6.70
N ASN A 75 5.57 3.03 -6.60
CA ASN A 75 5.60 2.08 -7.71
C ASN A 75 4.21 1.48 -7.92
N MET A 76 3.52 1.89 -9.00
CA MET A 76 2.16 1.45 -9.29
C MET A 76 2.01 1.00 -10.75
N PRO A 77 2.61 -0.15 -11.13
CA PRO A 77 2.58 -0.60 -12.53
C PRO A 77 1.19 -1.01 -13.02
N PHE A 78 0.24 -1.30 -12.12
CA PHE A 78 -1.13 -1.66 -12.50
C PHE A 78 -2.08 -0.47 -12.43
N SER A 79 -1.55 0.74 -12.54
CA SER A 79 -2.31 1.98 -12.55
C SER A 79 -1.81 2.91 -13.64
N ASP A 80 -2.70 3.71 -14.23
CA ASP A 80 -2.32 4.80 -15.12
C ASP A 80 -2.01 6.07 -14.35
N GLY A 81 -2.39 6.14 -13.10
CA GLY A 81 -2.15 7.29 -12.26
C GLY A 81 -0.76 7.30 -11.66
N LYS A 82 -0.44 8.41 -11.01
CA LYS A 82 0.80 8.57 -10.25
C LYS A 82 0.47 9.06 -8.85
N LEU A 83 1.27 8.61 -7.90
CA LEU A 83 1.12 9.02 -6.51
C LEU A 83 2.52 9.32 -5.97
N SER A 84 2.75 10.57 -5.56
CA SER A 84 4.05 10.93 -5.01
C SER A 84 4.25 10.29 -3.64
N ILE A 85 5.52 10.04 -3.31
CA ILE A 85 5.88 9.52 -2.00
C ILE A 85 5.40 10.46 -0.90
N ARG A 86 5.56 11.78 -1.11
CA ARG A 86 5.14 12.78 -0.12
C ARG A 86 3.64 12.73 0.16
N GLU A 87 2.83 12.67 -0.89
CA GLU A 87 1.38 12.59 -0.73
C GLU A 87 0.98 11.30 -0.04
N PHE A 88 1.58 10.19 -0.44
CA PHE A 88 1.31 8.89 0.17
C PHE A 88 1.62 8.92 1.67
N MET A 89 2.82 9.36 2.03
CA MET A 89 3.24 9.40 3.43
C MET A 89 2.38 10.34 4.26
N HIS A 90 1.99 11.48 3.70
CA HIS A 90 1.12 12.43 4.40
C HIS A 90 -0.23 11.81 4.77
N ASN A 91 -0.76 10.95 3.90
CA ASN A 91 -2.04 10.28 4.16
C ASN A 91 -1.94 9.12 5.14
N LEU A 92 -0.73 8.73 5.52
CA LEU A 92 -0.49 7.60 6.42
C LEU A 92 -0.19 8.04 7.85
N ASN A 93 -0.53 9.25 8.23
CA ASN A 93 -0.25 9.75 9.57
C ASN A 93 -0.66 8.75 10.66
N ALA A 94 0.30 8.45 11.55
CA ALA A 94 0.11 7.56 12.70
C ALA A 94 -0.28 6.11 12.35
N LYS A 95 0.06 5.66 11.14
CA LYS A 95 -0.25 4.29 10.69
C LYS A 95 1.02 3.46 10.57
N ILE A 96 0.85 2.19 10.23
CA ILE A 96 1.94 1.25 9.99
C ILE A 96 2.03 1.01 8.49
N LEU A 97 3.22 1.21 7.92
CA LEU A 97 3.49 0.95 6.51
C LEU A 97 4.38 -0.28 6.39
N ILE A 98 3.89 -1.28 5.68
CA ILE A 98 4.66 -2.47 5.34
C ILE A 98 4.98 -2.41 3.85
N ALA A 99 6.26 -2.36 3.50
CA ALA A 99 6.69 -2.28 2.10
C ALA A 99 8.11 -2.85 1.99
N GLY A 100 8.79 -2.64 0.88
CA GLY A 100 10.14 -3.14 0.73
C GLY A 100 11.02 -2.23 -0.09
N THR A 101 12.33 -2.26 0.21
CA THR A 101 13.35 -1.46 -0.48
C THR A 101 13.03 0.03 -0.34
N ILE A 102 12.99 0.49 0.91
CA ILE A 102 12.63 1.87 1.24
C ILE A 102 13.90 2.70 1.42
N ALA A 103 13.97 3.82 0.69
CA ALA A 103 15.13 4.72 0.74
C ALA A 103 15.20 5.48 2.08
N PRO A 104 16.40 5.89 2.51
CA PRO A 104 16.56 6.58 3.80
C PRO A 104 15.74 7.84 3.97
N ASP A 105 15.55 8.63 2.91
CA ASP A 105 14.78 9.87 2.97
C ASP A 105 13.30 9.64 3.27
N VAL A 106 12.78 8.47 2.94
CA VAL A 106 11.39 8.11 3.26
C VAL A 106 11.20 7.94 4.76
N TYR A 107 12.22 7.45 5.46
CA TYR A 107 12.18 7.33 6.94
C TYR A 107 12.07 8.69 7.62
N GLU A 108 12.66 9.73 7.03
CA GLU A 108 12.53 11.07 7.56
C GLU A 108 11.09 11.58 7.44
N LEU A 109 10.45 11.33 6.29
CA LEU A 109 9.04 11.66 6.10
C LEU A 109 8.16 10.89 7.09
N ALA A 110 8.49 9.63 7.32
CA ALA A 110 7.74 8.79 8.25
C ALA A 110 7.79 9.34 9.68
N ASN A 111 8.96 9.80 10.11
CA ASN A 111 9.11 10.38 11.43
C ASN A 111 8.21 11.61 11.60
N ASP A 112 8.14 12.46 10.58
CA ASP A 112 7.32 13.67 10.62
C ASP A 112 5.83 13.36 10.73
N GLU A 113 5.41 12.19 10.22
CA GLU A 113 4.01 11.79 10.20
C GLU A 113 3.69 10.70 11.23
N TYR A 114 4.63 10.37 12.11
CA TYR A 114 4.44 9.33 13.14
C TYR A 114 4.10 7.97 12.54
N ILE A 115 4.70 7.65 11.38
CA ILE A 115 4.48 6.38 10.69
C ILE A 115 5.54 5.38 11.12
N GLU A 116 5.10 4.18 11.47
CA GLU A 116 6.01 3.06 11.71
C GLU A 116 6.23 2.33 10.38
N ILE A 117 7.49 2.20 9.97
CA ILE A 117 7.84 1.48 8.74
C ILE A 117 8.35 0.09 9.07
N VAL A 118 7.81 -0.91 8.39
CA VAL A 118 8.33 -2.26 8.39
C VAL A 118 8.80 -2.56 6.98
N ASP A 119 10.12 -2.56 6.76
CA ASP A 119 10.72 -2.87 5.46
C ASP A 119 11.06 -4.35 5.45
N ILE A 120 10.28 -5.14 4.70
CA ILE A 120 10.42 -6.59 4.70
C ILE A 120 11.64 -7.08 3.92
N MET A 121 12.32 -6.17 3.21
CA MET A 121 13.55 -6.49 2.47
C MET A 121 14.81 -6.07 3.24
N LYS A 122 14.63 -5.38 4.37
CA LYS A 122 15.77 -4.90 5.15
C LYS A 122 16.34 -6.03 6.00
N ARG A 123 17.66 -6.19 5.94
CA ARG A 123 18.37 -7.16 6.77
C ARG A 123 19.04 -6.43 7.92
N GLU A 124 19.03 -7.05 9.07
CA GLU A 124 19.77 -6.58 10.24
C GLU A 124 21.13 -7.26 10.32
#